data_f3226d2cf57a7082b380f00fa7fb77dd
#
_entry.id   f3226d2cf57a7082b380f00fa7fb77dd
#
_cell.length_a   1.000
_cell.length_b   1.000
_cell.length_c   1.000
_cell.angle_alpha   90.00
_cell.angle_beta   90.00
_cell.angle_gamma   90.00
#
_symmetry.space_group_name_H-M   'P 1'
#
loop_
_entity.id
_entity.type
_entity.pdbx_description
1 polymer ?
#
loop_
_entity_poly.entity_id
_entity_poly.type
_entity_poly.pdbx_seq_one_letter_code
_entity_poly.pdbx_strand_id
1 'polypeptide(L)'
;DLPDKLEETRVVRFGDEQQRLYDAQVVHMKKELASGDDSDFNKKKLQILAELTRLRQVCCDPHLCYDNYCGESAKLISCMDLIESAIAGGHKILLFSQFTSMLALIEENLKERGLTYYKITGETTKQNRLAMVKQFNEDDTPVFLISLKAGGVGLNLTGADVVIHYDPWWNLAVQNQATDRAHRIGQKKKVTVYKMIVKGTIEEKILKLQESKKDLADSIINGDHTGMGSLSKEEL
;
A
#
# COMPACT_ATOMS: atom_id res chain seq x y z
N ASP A 1 4.73 10.01 26.34
CA ASP A 1 4.55 10.72 25.06
C ASP A 1 4.91 9.79 23.91
N LEU A 2 4.14 9.85 22.81
CA LEU A 2 4.49 9.15 21.58
C LEU A 2 5.65 9.89 20.89
N PRO A 3 6.65 9.17 20.33
CA PRO A 3 7.69 9.81 19.54
C PRO A 3 7.12 10.38 18.24
N ASP A 4 7.89 11.25 17.60
CA ASP A 4 7.52 11.86 16.32
C ASP A 4 7.27 10.82 15.24
N LYS A 5 6.33 11.13 14.36
CA LYS A 5 6.03 10.37 13.13
C LYS A 5 6.35 11.24 11.92
N LEU A 6 7.21 10.75 11.04
CA LEU A 6 7.50 11.35 9.74
C LEU A 6 6.81 10.55 8.65
N GLU A 7 6.09 11.21 7.76
CA GLU A 7 5.47 10.58 6.58
C GLU A 7 6.12 11.10 5.30
N GLU A 8 6.54 10.19 4.43
CA GLU A 8 7.15 10.49 3.14
C GLU A 8 6.46 9.73 2.02
N THR A 9 6.20 10.41 0.90
CA THR A 9 5.72 9.77 -0.32
C THR A 9 6.91 9.44 -1.21
N ARG A 10 7.15 8.15 -1.44
CA ARG A 10 8.17 7.65 -2.35
C ARG A 10 7.55 7.52 -3.76
N VAL A 11 7.86 8.48 -4.62
CA VAL A 11 7.35 8.52 -5.99
C VAL A 11 8.28 7.73 -6.90
N VAL A 12 7.73 6.74 -7.62
CA VAL A 12 8.43 5.90 -8.58
C VAL A 12 7.91 6.20 -9.99
N ARG A 13 8.72 6.00 -11.01
CA ARG A 13 8.33 6.09 -12.42
C ARG A 13 8.50 4.73 -13.08
N PHE A 14 7.57 4.35 -13.94
CA PHE A 14 7.73 3.15 -14.76
C PHE A 14 8.92 3.25 -15.72
N GLY A 15 9.53 2.10 -16.01
CA GLY A 15 10.30 1.93 -17.23
C GLY A 15 9.38 1.81 -18.46
N ASP A 16 9.95 1.88 -19.66
CA ASP A 16 9.17 1.95 -20.90
C ASP A 16 8.23 0.76 -21.11
N GLU A 17 8.65 -0.44 -20.79
CA GLU A 17 7.85 -1.66 -20.97
C GLU A 17 6.65 -1.68 -20.02
N GLN A 18 6.88 -1.39 -18.74
CA GLN A 18 5.83 -1.33 -17.74
C GLN A 18 4.84 -0.19 -18.04
N GLN A 19 5.32 0.95 -18.53
CA GLN A 19 4.46 2.06 -18.97
C GLN A 19 3.54 1.63 -20.11
N ARG A 20 4.06 0.92 -21.12
CA ARG A 20 3.25 0.40 -22.25
C ARG A 20 2.15 -0.55 -21.78
N LEU A 21 2.48 -1.44 -20.84
CA LEU A 21 1.49 -2.36 -20.27
C LEU A 21 0.39 -1.62 -19.50
N TYR A 22 0.77 -0.63 -18.70
CA TYR A 22 -0.18 0.20 -17.97
C TYR A 22 -1.10 0.97 -18.93
N ASP A 23 -0.56 1.61 -19.95
CA ASP A 23 -1.32 2.37 -20.95
C ASP A 23 -2.27 1.46 -21.74
N ALA A 24 -1.82 0.26 -22.13
CA ALA A 24 -2.66 -0.75 -22.78
C ALA A 24 -3.83 -1.18 -21.89
N GLN A 25 -3.60 -1.37 -20.59
CA GLN A 25 -4.65 -1.71 -19.63
C GLN A 25 -5.66 -0.55 -19.45
N VAL A 26 -5.22 0.70 -19.46
CA VAL A 26 -6.12 1.88 -19.46
C VAL A 26 -7.00 1.91 -20.69
N VAL A 27 -6.42 1.66 -21.88
CA VAL A 27 -7.19 1.60 -23.15
C VAL A 27 -8.20 0.46 -23.11
N HIS A 28 -7.81 -0.72 -22.61
CA HIS A 28 -8.71 -1.86 -22.45
C HIS A 28 -9.89 -1.51 -21.54
N MET A 29 -9.61 -0.97 -20.35
CA MET A 29 -10.64 -0.53 -19.41
C MET A 29 -11.64 0.44 -20.04
N LYS A 30 -11.14 1.46 -20.78
CA LYS A 30 -12.03 2.45 -21.47
C LYS A 30 -12.93 1.79 -22.49
N LYS A 31 -12.44 0.82 -23.27
CA LYS A 31 -13.24 0.06 -24.24
C LYS A 31 -14.33 -0.76 -23.57
N GLU A 32 -13.97 -1.51 -22.53
CA GLU A 32 -14.92 -2.32 -21.76
C GLU A 32 -16.03 -1.48 -21.14
N LEU A 33 -15.69 -0.31 -20.60
CA LEU A 33 -16.68 0.61 -20.02
C LEU A 33 -17.59 1.25 -21.08
N ALA A 34 -17.09 1.50 -22.29
CA ALA A 34 -17.86 2.06 -23.39
C ALA A 34 -18.80 1.04 -24.06
N SER A 35 -18.45 -0.25 -24.04
CA SER A 35 -19.22 -1.34 -24.68
C SER A 35 -20.28 -1.96 -23.77
N GLY A 36 -20.26 -1.66 -22.47
CA GLY A 36 -21.17 -2.24 -21.49
C GLY A 36 -22.61 -1.74 -21.67
N ASP A 37 -23.57 -2.68 -21.65
CA ASP A 37 -25.00 -2.37 -21.60
C ASP A 37 -25.35 -1.69 -20.28
N ASP A 38 -25.99 -0.51 -20.35
CA ASP A 38 -26.39 0.28 -19.16
C ASP A 38 -27.52 -0.37 -18.34
N SER A 39 -28.04 -1.52 -18.78
CA SER A 39 -29.19 -2.17 -18.18
C SER A 39 -28.93 -2.80 -16.80
N ASP A 40 -27.65 -3.08 -16.44
CA ASP A 40 -27.28 -3.68 -15.14
C ASP A 40 -26.18 -2.87 -14.44
N PHE A 41 -26.60 -1.91 -13.63
CA PHE A 41 -25.70 -1.06 -12.83
C PHE A 41 -24.75 -1.83 -11.91
N ASN A 42 -25.22 -2.92 -11.32
CA ASN A 42 -24.39 -3.72 -10.40
C ASN A 42 -23.29 -4.47 -11.15
N LYS A 43 -23.58 -5.02 -12.32
CA LYS A 43 -22.61 -5.69 -13.18
C LYS A 43 -21.54 -4.72 -13.66
N LYS A 44 -21.94 -3.53 -14.12
CA LYS A 44 -21.02 -2.46 -14.55
C LYS A 44 -20.11 -2.01 -13.40
N LYS A 45 -20.66 -1.84 -12.20
CA LYS A 45 -19.87 -1.50 -11.00
C LYS A 45 -18.81 -2.55 -10.67
N LEU A 46 -19.15 -3.84 -10.71
CA LEU A 46 -18.20 -4.94 -10.46
C LEU A 46 -17.09 -4.96 -11.51
N GLN A 47 -17.44 -4.74 -12.79
CA GLN A 47 -16.47 -4.65 -13.86
C GLN A 47 -15.49 -3.49 -13.67
N ILE A 48 -15.98 -2.29 -13.34
CA ILE A 48 -15.13 -1.14 -13.03
C ILE A 48 -14.16 -1.47 -11.87
N LEU A 49 -14.65 -2.08 -10.80
CA LEU A 49 -13.80 -2.43 -9.65
C LEU A 49 -12.73 -3.47 -10.02
N ALA A 50 -13.05 -4.42 -10.89
CA ALA A 50 -12.09 -5.41 -11.38
C ALA A 50 -10.98 -4.74 -12.20
N GLU A 51 -11.35 -3.84 -13.14
CA GLU A 51 -10.40 -3.12 -13.98
C GLU A 51 -9.50 -2.18 -13.16
N LEU A 52 -10.06 -1.46 -12.18
CA LEU A 52 -9.27 -0.62 -11.26
C LEU A 52 -8.30 -1.47 -10.43
N THR A 53 -8.73 -2.66 -10.00
CA THR A 53 -7.87 -3.59 -9.28
C THR A 53 -6.71 -4.03 -10.16
N ARG A 54 -6.97 -4.35 -11.43
CA ARG A 54 -5.96 -4.75 -12.40
C ARG A 54 -4.94 -3.63 -12.67
N LEU A 55 -5.39 -2.39 -12.86
CA LEU A 55 -4.49 -1.24 -12.98
C LEU A 55 -3.57 -1.08 -11.75
N ARG A 56 -4.10 -1.29 -10.56
CA ARG A 56 -3.32 -1.22 -9.31
C ARG A 56 -2.32 -2.37 -9.20
N GLN A 57 -2.67 -3.56 -9.66
CA GLN A 57 -1.76 -4.70 -9.72
C GLN A 57 -0.61 -4.43 -10.68
N VAL A 58 -0.87 -3.87 -11.87
CA VAL A 58 0.19 -3.46 -12.82
C VAL A 58 1.12 -2.40 -12.21
N CYS A 59 0.60 -1.49 -11.39
CA CYS A 59 1.42 -0.52 -10.64
C CYS A 59 2.32 -1.19 -9.60
N CYS A 60 1.82 -2.24 -8.94
CA CYS A 60 2.59 -3.00 -7.96
C CYS A 60 3.70 -3.81 -8.61
N ASP A 61 3.31 -4.68 -9.54
CA ASP A 61 4.20 -5.52 -10.34
C ASP A 61 3.40 -6.13 -11.50
N PRO A 62 3.85 -6.01 -12.77
CA PRO A 62 3.15 -6.63 -13.90
C PRO A 62 3.00 -8.15 -13.83
N HIS A 63 3.88 -8.87 -13.12
CA HIS A 63 3.75 -10.32 -12.91
C HIS A 63 2.44 -10.72 -12.18
N LEU A 64 1.79 -9.79 -11.48
CA LEU A 64 0.49 -10.04 -10.86
C LEU A 64 -0.65 -10.21 -11.88
N CYS A 65 -0.44 -9.77 -13.13
CA CYS A 65 -1.42 -9.78 -14.20
C CYS A 65 -0.97 -10.55 -15.44
N TYR A 66 0.33 -10.71 -15.64
CA TYR A 66 0.93 -11.22 -16.86
C TYR A 66 2.03 -12.24 -16.55
N ASP A 67 1.72 -13.52 -16.64
CA ASP A 67 2.65 -14.62 -16.32
C ASP A 67 3.92 -14.61 -17.19
N ASN A 68 3.82 -14.08 -18.40
CA ASN A 68 4.93 -14.02 -19.37
C ASN A 68 5.69 -12.68 -19.33
N TYR A 69 5.46 -11.83 -18.33
CA TYR A 69 6.23 -10.59 -18.18
C TYR A 69 7.66 -10.94 -17.79
N CYS A 70 8.63 -10.39 -18.51
CA CYS A 70 10.06 -10.61 -18.25
C CYS A 70 10.80 -9.32 -17.90
N GLY A 71 10.08 -8.20 -17.84
CA GLY A 71 10.66 -6.89 -17.52
C GLY A 71 10.80 -6.65 -16.01
N GLU A 72 11.38 -5.53 -15.68
CA GLU A 72 11.57 -5.10 -14.30
C GLU A 72 10.31 -4.42 -13.73
N SER A 73 10.10 -4.56 -12.43
CA SER A 73 9.12 -3.80 -11.68
C SER A 73 9.79 -2.63 -10.97
N ALA A 74 9.56 -1.41 -11.47
CA ALA A 74 10.20 -0.21 -10.94
C ALA A 74 9.92 0.01 -9.45
N LYS A 75 8.68 -0.27 -9.02
CA LYS A 75 8.30 -0.13 -7.61
C LYS A 75 8.97 -1.19 -6.73
N LEU A 76 9.05 -2.44 -7.19
CA LEU A 76 9.71 -3.52 -6.45
C LEU A 76 11.19 -3.22 -6.25
N ILE A 77 11.89 -2.78 -7.30
CA ILE A 77 13.30 -2.36 -7.21
C ILE A 77 13.46 -1.26 -6.16
N SER A 78 12.69 -0.17 -6.28
CA SER A 78 12.75 0.94 -5.33
C SER A 78 12.41 0.53 -3.90
N CYS A 79 11.50 -0.43 -3.72
CA CYS A 79 11.14 -0.97 -2.41
C CYS A 79 12.29 -1.78 -1.80
N MET A 80 12.94 -2.63 -2.60
CA MET A 80 14.07 -3.43 -2.12
C MET A 80 15.27 -2.54 -1.73
N ASP A 81 15.56 -1.51 -2.52
CA ASP A 81 16.59 -0.51 -2.18
C ASP A 81 16.28 0.20 -0.85
N LEU A 82 15.00 0.54 -0.63
CA LEU A 82 14.55 1.17 0.61
C LEU A 82 14.70 0.22 1.80
N ILE A 83 14.33 -1.06 1.63
CA ILE A 83 14.47 -2.09 2.66
C ILE A 83 15.94 -2.29 3.04
N GLU A 84 16.82 -2.47 2.05
CA GLU A 84 18.25 -2.67 2.28
C GLU A 84 18.89 -1.46 2.98
N SER A 85 18.54 -0.24 2.54
CA SER A 85 19.00 0.99 3.17
C SER A 85 18.54 1.12 4.62
N ALA A 86 17.27 0.80 4.90
CA ALA A 86 16.74 0.83 6.26
C ALA A 86 17.42 -0.20 7.18
N ILE A 87 17.64 -1.42 6.68
CA ILE A 87 18.37 -2.48 7.41
C ILE A 87 19.80 -2.04 7.70
N ALA A 88 20.50 -1.48 6.72
CA ALA A 88 21.86 -0.95 6.90
C ALA A 88 21.92 0.17 7.95
N GLY A 89 20.84 0.94 8.10
CA GLY A 89 20.65 1.94 9.16
C GLY A 89 20.26 1.38 10.53
N GLY A 90 20.12 0.05 10.68
CA GLY A 90 19.71 -0.59 11.94
C GLY A 90 18.21 -0.45 12.26
N HIS A 91 17.38 -0.25 11.22
CA HIS A 91 15.93 -0.13 11.37
C HIS A 91 15.22 -1.46 11.15
N LYS A 92 14.06 -1.63 11.80
CA LYS A 92 13.14 -2.75 11.58
C LYS A 92 11.88 -2.24 10.87
N ILE A 93 11.39 -3.03 9.93
CA ILE A 93 10.45 -2.59 8.91
C ILE A 93 9.15 -3.38 9.02
N LEU A 94 8.00 -2.68 9.02
CA LEU A 94 6.69 -3.24 8.68
C LEU A 94 6.37 -2.89 7.24
N LEU A 95 6.08 -3.88 6.42
CA LEU A 95 5.65 -3.67 5.04
C LEU A 95 4.23 -4.18 4.84
N PHE A 96 3.37 -3.28 4.42
CA PHE A 96 1.96 -3.57 4.16
C PHE A 96 1.66 -3.57 2.67
N SER A 97 0.90 -4.55 2.21
CA SER A 97 0.25 -4.56 0.90
C SER A 97 -1.16 -5.13 1.01
N GLN A 98 -2.07 -4.65 0.16
CA GLN A 98 -3.39 -5.27 0.04
C GLN A 98 -3.36 -6.57 -0.75
N PHE A 99 -2.34 -6.77 -1.61
CA PHE A 99 -2.19 -7.94 -2.46
C PHE A 99 -1.26 -8.96 -1.80
N THR A 100 -1.80 -10.12 -1.41
CA THR A 100 -0.99 -11.21 -0.85
C THR A 100 -0.02 -11.79 -1.87
N SER A 101 -0.39 -11.77 -3.17
CA SER A 101 0.50 -12.12 -4.28
C SER A 101 1.71 -11.18 -4.39
N MET A 102 1.53 -9.87 -4.10
CA MET A 102 2.65 -8.95 -4.05
C MET A 102 3.59 -9.24 -2.87
N LEU A 103 3.02 -9.58 -1.71
CA LEU A 103 3.83 -10.00 -0.56
C LEU A 103 4.64 -11.27 -0.87
N ALA A 104 4.12 -12.17 -1.71
CA ALA A 104 4.86 -13.35 -2.15
C ALA A 104 6.07 -12.97 -3.04
N LEU A 105 5.91 -12.04 -3.98
CA LEU A 105 7.03 -11.54 -4.80
C LEU A 105 8.11 -10.84 -3.95
N ILE A 106 7.69 -10.03 -2.98
CA ILE A 106 8.63 -9.39 -2.04
C ILE A 106 9.34 -10.47 -1.20
N GLU A 107 8.63 -11.48 -0.73
CA GLU A 107 9.18 -12.60 0.03
C GLU A 107 10.27 -13.34 -0.77
N GLU A 108 10.06 -13.62 -2.04
CA GLU A 108 11.06 -14.23 -2.93
C GLU A 108 12.30 -13.35 -3.03
N ASN A 109 12.13 -12.06 -3.24
CA ASN A 109 13.23 -11.10 -3.29
C ASN A 109 14.01 -11.00 -1.97
N LEU A 110 13.35 -11.10 -0.82
CA LEU A 110 14.03 -11.15 0.49
C LEU A 110 14.85 -12.44 0.64
N LYS A 111 14.28 -13.58 0.23
CA LYS A 111 14.98 -14.90 0.26
C LYS A 111 16.24 -14.89 -0.61
N GLU A 112 16.15 -14.38 -1.83
CA GLU A 112 17.28 -14.26 -2.76
C GLU A 112 18.44 -13.43 -2.19
N ARG A 113 18.11 -12.43 -1.36
CA ARG A 113 19.09 -11.57 -0.66
C ARG A 113 19.53 -12.10 0.70
N GLY A 114 19.04 -13.27 1.12
CA GLY A 114 19.34 -13.86 2.43
C GLY A 114 18.79 -13.05 3.61
N LEU A 115 17.76 -12.21 3.40
CA LEU A 115 17.14 -11.41 4.44
C LEU A 115 16.05 -12.21 5.16
N THR A 116 16.10 -12.22 6.48
CA THR A 116 15.07 -12.85 7.32
C THR A 116 13.83 -11.97 7.44
N TYR A 117 12.68 -12.59 7.59
CA TYR A 117 11.40 -11.90 7.69
C TYR A 117 10.34 -12.74 8.40
N TYR A 118 9.31 -12.07 8.88
CA TYR A 118 8.02 -12.68 9.25
C TYR A 118 6.95 -12.30 8.23
N LYS A 119 5.90 -13.12 8.10
CA LYS A 119 4.77 -12.84 7.21
C LYS A 119 3.45 -13.23 7.86
N ILE A 120 2.50 -12.29 7.88
CA ILE A 120 1.11 -12.49 8.29
C ILE A 120 0.17 -12.19 7.11
N THR A 121 -0.71 -13.16 6.81
CA THR A 121 -1.81 -13.03 5.86
C THR A 121 -3.14 -13.37 6.52
N GLY A 122 -4.23 -13.34 5.76
CA GLY A 122 -5.55 -13.76 6.22
C GLY A 122 -5.60 -15.20 6.72
N GLU A 123 -4.75 -16.08 6.17
CA GLU A 123 -4.68 -17.50 6.49
C GLU A 123 -3.89 -17.80 7.78
N THR A 124 -3.10 -16.83 8.28
CA THR A 124 -2.31 -17.02 9.49
C THR A 124 -3.21 -17.12 10.72
N THR A 125 -3.10 -18.20 11.48
CA THR A 125 -3.89 -18.43 12.69
C THR A 125 -3.61 -17.37 13.77
N LYS A 126 -4.58 -17.12 14.65
CA LYS A 126 -4.44 -16.15 15.74
C LYS A 126 -3.22 -16.47 16.63
N GLN A 127 -3.02 -17.74 16.93
CA GLN A 127 -1.89 -18.19 17.76
C GLN A 127 -0.54 -17.89 17.11
N ASN A 128 -0.39 -18.22 15.81
CA ASN A 128 0.84 -17.96 15.07
C ASN A 128 1.10 -16.45 14.93
N ARG A 129 0.05 -15.64 14.71
CA ARG A 129 0.19 -14.17 14.69
C ARG A 129 0.79 -13.64 15.98
N LEU A 130 0.26 -14.06 17.13
CA LEU A 130 0.75 -13.61 18.43
C LEU A 130 2.20 -14.04 18.67
N ALA A 131 2.56 -15.28 18.31
CA ALA A 131 3.91 -15.79 18.43
C ALA A 131 4.89 -14.99 17.56
N MET A 132 4.57 -14.75 16.28
CA MET A 132 5.41 -13.97 15.37
C MET A 132 5.58 -12.52 15.83
N VAL A 133 4.51 -11.88 16.32
CA VAL A 133 4.57 -10.51 16.85
C VAL A 133 5.51 -10.43 18.06
N LYS A 134 5.42 -11.39 18.99
CA LYS A 134 6.31 -11.45 20.15
C LYS A 134 7.75 -11.63 19.70
N GLN A 135 8.03 -12.62 18.85
CA GLN A 135 9.37 -12.91 18.34
C GLN A 135 9.97 -11.70 17.61
N PHE A 136 9.21 -11.08 16.72
CA PHE A 136 9.66 -9.90 15.97
C PHE A 136 10.06 -8.74 16.90
N ASN A 137 9.33 -8.50 17.99
CA ASN A 137 9.70 -7.45 18.94
C ASN A 137 10.94 -7.77 19.78
N GLU A 138 11.30 -9.06 19.90
CA GLU A 138 12.38 -9.55 20.78
C GLU A 138 13.66 -9.94 20.01
N ASP A 139 13.54 -10.33 18.74
CA ASP A 139 14.67 -10.76 17.90
C ASP A 139 15.17 -9.67 16.94
N ASP A 140 16.19 -9.99 16.13
CA ASP A 140 16.81 -9.07 15.18
C ASP A 140 16.26 -9.22 13.75
N THR A 141 15.15 -9.94 13.55
CA THR A 141 14.51 -10.06 12.23
C THR A 141 14.10 -8.69 11.70
N PRO A 142 14.63 -8.25 10.54
CA PRO A 142 14.48 -6.85 10.13
C PRO A 142 13.15 -6.52 9.46
N VAL A 143 12.44 -7.50 8.87
CA VAL A 143 11.26 -7.25 8.04
C VAL A 143 10.06 -8.05 8.51
N PHE A 144 8.90 -7.39 8.57
CA PHE A 144 7.60 -8.04 8.78
C PHE A 144 6.66 -7.69 7.61
N LEU A 145 6.30 -8.69 6.83
CA LEU A 145 5.35 -8.57 5.72
C LEU A 145 3.92 -8.81 6.23
N ILE A 146 3.03 -7.86 6.01
CA ILE A 146 1.68 -7.92 6.57
C ILE A 146 0.65 -7.61 5.48
N SER A 147 -0.29 -8.53 5.26
CA SER A 147 -1.47 -8.26 4.45
C SER A 147 -2.35 -7.22 5.14
N LEU A 148 -2.76 -6.18 4.41
CA LEU A 148 -3.54 -5.09 4.98
C LEU A 148 -4.86 -5.57 5.62
N LYS A 149 -5.50 -6.59 5.03
CA LYS A 149 -6.71 -7.22 5.60
C LYS A 149 -6.44 -7.98 6.89
N ALA A 150 -5.25 -8.57 7.04
CA ALA A 150 -4.87 -9.30 8.25
C ALA A 150 -4.41 -8.38 9.38
N GLY A 151 -4.00 -7.16 9.07
CA GLY A 151 -3.58 -6.15 10.03
C GLY A 151 -4.70 -5.58 10.92
N GLY A 152 -5.96 -5.96 10.70
CA GLY A 152 -7.12 -5.44 11.45
C GLY A 152 -7.21 -5.83 12.93
N VAL A 153 -6.41 -6.80 13.40
CA VAL A 153 -6.43 -7.26 14.81
C VAL A 153 -5.23 -6.67 15.54
N GLY A 154 -5.47 -5.76 16.48
CA GLY A 154 -4.61 -5.10 17.48
C GLY A 154 -3.16 -5.57 17.69
N LEU A 155 -2.40 -5.82 16.61
CA LEU A 155 -1.00 -6.25 16.69
C LEU A 155 -0.15 -5.13 17.30
N ASN A 156 0.71 -5.46 18.26
CA ASN A 156 1.65 -4.52 18.85
C ASN A 156 3.05 -4.77 18.26
N LEU A 157 3.47 -3.91 17.33
CA LEU A 157 4.71 -4.07 16.55
C LEU A 157 5.68 -2.90 16.80
N THR A 158 5.81 -2.50 18.07
CA THR A 158 6.68 -1.39 18.50
C THR A 158 8.18 -1.67 18.34
N GLY A 159 8.57 -2.88 18.00
CA GLY A 159 9.94 -3.21 17.59
C GLY A 159 10.35 -2.60 16.27
N ALA A 160 9.38 -2.23 15.40
CA ALA A 160 9.65 -1.56 14.13
C ALA A 160 9.58 -0.04 14.26
N ASP A 161 10.42 0.65 13.51
CA ASP A 161 10.49 2.11 13.41
C ASP A 161 10.39 2.62 11.97
N VAL A 162 10.30 1.72 10.98
CA VAL A 162 10.00 2.03 9.59
C VAL A 162 8.73 1.29 9.17
N VAL A 163 7.81 2.01 8.52
CA VAL A 163 6.59 1.47 7.95
C VAL A 163 6.57 1.76 6.45
N ILE A 164 6.35 0.74 5.62
CA ILE A 164 6.23 0.87 4.17
C ILE A 164 4.82 0.45 3.77
N HIS A 165 4.07 1.39 3.20
CA HIS A 165 2.86 1.08 2.45
C HIS A 165 3.24 0.90 0.99
N TYR A 166 3.32 -0.35 0.54
CA TYR A 166 3.75 -0.70 -0.82
C TYR A 166 2.77 -0.19 -1.88
N ASP A 167 1.48 -0.24 -1.58
CA ASP A 167 0.41 0.25 -2.43
C ASP A 167 -0.58 1.11 -1.61
N PRO A 168 -1.14 2.20 -2.19
CA PRO A 168 -2.09 3.04 -1.51
C PRO A 168 -3.44 2.33 -1.37
N TRP A 169 -4.15 2.57 -0.27
CA TRP A 169 -5.48 2.04 -0.01
C TRP A 169 -6.55 3.12 -0.19
N TRP A 170 -7.73 2.75 -0.71
CA TRP A 170 -8.84 3.68 -0.87
C TRP A 170 -9.30 4.33 0.44
N ASN A 171 -9.23 3.59 1.53
CA ASN A 171 -9.62 4.05 2.85
C ASN A 171 -8.38 4.43 3.68
N LEU A 172 -8.14 5.73 3.83
CA LEU A 172 -7.01 6.25 4.59
C LEU A 172 -7.03 5.81 6.06
N ALA A 173 -8.21 5.65 6.67
CA ALA A 173 -8.31 5.21 8.06
C ALA A 173 -7.73 3.80 8.28
N VAL A 174 -7.94 2.88 7.34
CA VAL A 174 -7.35 1.53 7.38
C VAL A 174 -5.83 1.60 7.24
N GLN A 175 -5.33 2.46 6.36
CA GLN A 175 -3.90 2.68 6.16
C GLN A 175 -3.25 3.28 7.42
N ASN A 176 -3.87 4.27 8.04
CA ASN A 176 -3.41 4.86 9.30
C ASN A 176 -3.44 3.83 10.44
N GLN A 177 -4.49 3.05 10.54
CA GLN A 177 -4.58 1.96 11.52
C GLN A 177 -3.44 0.95 11.37
N ALA A 178 -2.99 0.66 10.14
CA ALA A 178 -1.82 -0.19 9.91
C ALA A 178 -0.53 0.48 10.43
N THR A 179 -0.34 1.78 10.17
CA THR A 179 0.80 2.56 10.70
C THR A 179 0.82 2.57 12.23
N ASP A 180 -0.34 2.68 12.88
CA ASP A 180 -0.46 2.72 14.34
C ASP A 180 -0.05 1.40 15.02
N ARG A 181 0.28 0.35 14.28
CA ARG A 181 0.89 -0.87 14.83
C ARG A 181 2.31 -0.63 15.33
N ALA A 182 3.06 0.23 14.66
CA ALA A 182 4.40 0.66 15.05
C ALA A 182 4.37 1.96 15.88
N HIS A 183 3.52 2.92 15.51
CA HIS A 183 3.41 4.23 16.16
C HIS A 183 2.33 4.21 17.24
N ARG A 184 2.68 3.65 18.40
CA ARG A 184 1.77 3.55 19.55
C ARG A 184 2.54 3.58 20.88
N ILE A 185 1.82 3.65 21.99
CA ILE A 185 2.38 3.62 23.35
C ILE A 185 3.30 2.40 23.49
N GLY A 186 4.54 2.65 23.92
CA GLY A 186 5.62 1.66 23.98
C GLY A 186 6.68 1.81 22.89
N GLN A 187 6.42 2.59 21.83
CA GLN A 187 7.42 2.98 20.84
C GLN A 187 8.43 3.94 21.46
N LYS A 188 9.73 3.65 21.27
CA LYS A 188 10.84 4.47 21.79
C LYS A 188 11.59 5.24 20.71
N LYS A 189 11.37 4.90 19.44
CA LYS A 189 12.05 5.49 18.28
C LYS A 189 11.09 6.35 17.48
N LYS A 190 11.62 7.35 16.77
CA LYS A 190 10.90 8.06 15.74
C LYS A 190 10.45 7.09 14.65
N VAL A 191 9.18 7.14 14.26
CA VAL A 191 8.64 6.27 13.22
C VAL A 191 8.63 7.00 11.88
N THR A 192 9.25 6.40 10.87
CA THR A 192 9.21 6.89 9.49
C THR A 192 8.27 6.03 8.65
N VAL A 193 7.31 6.67 7.99
CA VAL A 193 6.29 6.02 7.16
C VAL A 193 6.52 6.39 5.69
N TYR A 194 6.76 5.39 4.86
CA TYR A 194 6.90 5.55 3.41
C TYR A 194 5.62 5.09 2.71
N LYS A 195 5.05 5.97 1.88
CA LYS A 195 3.94 5.65 0.98
C LYS A 195 4.49 5.55 -0.43
N MET A 196 4.51 4.36 -1.00
CA MET A 196 5.04 4.15 -2.35
C MET A 196 3.94 4.32 -3.39
N ILE A 197 4.18 5.14 -4.39
CA ILE A 197 3.26 5.38 -5.50
C ILE A 197 4.01 5.45 -6.83
N VAL A 198 3.32 5.08 -7.91
CA VAL A 198 3.80 5.30 -9.27
C VAL A 198 3.19 6.58 -9.83
N LYS A 199 4.03 7.49 -10.31
CA LYS A 199 3.63 8.77 -10.87
C LYS A 199 2.81 8.58 -12.15
N GLY A 200 1.78 9.42 -12.33
CA GLY A 200 0.94 9.41 -13.53
C GLY A 200 -0.03 8.23 -13.62
N THR A 201 -0.30 7.53 -12.51
CA THR A 201 -1.16 6.35 -12.47
C THR A 201 -2.36 6.52 -11.55
N ILE A 202 -3.20 5.48 -11.49
CA ILE A 202 -4.32 5.36 -10.55
C ILE A 202 -3.88 5.54 -9.09
N GLU A 203 -2.65 5.17 -8.74
CA GLU A 203 -2.15 5.31 -7.38
C GLU A 203 -2.02 6.78 -6.95
N GLU A 204 -1.56 7.65 -7.84
CA GLU A 204 -1.50 9.08 -7.58
C GLU A 204 -2.90 9.68 -7.41
N LYS A 205 -3.89 9.19 -8.19
CA LYS A 205 -5.29 9.59 -8.03
C LYS A 205 -5.88 9.14 -6.68
N ILE A 206 -5.55 7.93 -6.22
CA ILE A 206 -5.97 7.44 -4.91
C ILE A 206 -5.38 8.31 -3.80
N LEU A 207 -4.10 8.68 -3.90
CA LEU A 207 -3.45 9.55 -2.91
C LEU A 207 -4.14 10.92 -2.82
N LYS A 208 -4.40 11.57 -3.96
CA LYS A 208 -5.13 12.84 -4.03
C LYS A 208 -6.54 12.74 -3.43
N LEU A 209 -7.23 11.63 -3.66
CA LEU A 209 -8.54 11.37 -3.06
C LEU A 209 -8.47 11.20 -1.54
N GLN A 210 -7.42 10.56 -1.03
CA GLN A 210 -7.18 10.45 0.41
C GLN A 210 -6.94 11.82 1.05
N GLU A 211 -6.13 12.67 0.40
CA GLU A 211 -5.80 14.02 0.86
C GLU A 211 -7.05 14.90 0.92
N SER A 212 -7.85 14.95 -0.15
CA SER A 212 -9.08 15.75 -0.17
C SER A 212 -10.12 15.29 0.85
N LYS A 213 -10.24 14.00 1.13
CA LYS A 213 -11.12 13.50 2.20
C LYS A 213 -10.62 13.88 3.60
N LYS A 214 -9.30 13.91 3.80
CA LYS A 214 -8.69 14.36 5.05
C LYS A 214 -8.95 15.84 5.28
N ASP A 215 -8.71 16.68 4.27
CA ASP A 215 -8.93 18.12 4.34
C ASP A 215 -10.40 18.45 4.66
N LEU A 216 -11.34 17.73 4.05
CA LEU A 216 -12.76 17.88 4.34
C LEU A 216 -13.10 17.49 5.78
N ALA A 217 -12.56 16.38 6.28
CA ALA A 217 -12.78 15.96 7.66
C ALA A 217 -12.18 16.98 8.66
N ASP A 218 -10.97 17.46 8.39
CA ASP A 218 -10.29 18.45 9.23
C ASP A 218 -11.05 19.79 9.23
N SER A 219 -11.60 20.23 8.10
CA SER A 219 -12.42 21.45 8.01
C SER A 219 -13.73 21.35 8.83
N ILE A 220 -14.37 20.19 8.82
CA ILE A 220 -15.58 19.93 9.62
C ILE A 220 -15.26 19.93 11.12
N ILE A 221 -14.15 19.31 11.51
CA ILE A 221 -13.74 19.21 12.93
C ILE A 221 -13.34 20.59 13.47
N ASN A 222 -12.65 21.38 12.66
CA ASN A 222 -12.16 22.71 13.06
C ASN A 222 -13.20 23.82 12.93
N GLY A 223 -14.41 23.53 12.46
CA GLY A 223 -15.53 24.49 12.37
C GLY A 223 -15.38 25.54 11.26
N ASP A 224 -14.47 25.35 10.31
CA ASP A 224 -14.29 26.23 9.16
C ASP A 224 -15.40 26.00 8.11
N HIS A 225 -16.50 26.72 8.26
CA HIS A 225 -17.66 26.65 7.34
C HIS A 225 -17.43 27.33 5.97
N THR A 226 -16.22 27.74 5.64
CA THR A 226 -15.93 28.50 4.41
C THR A 226 -15.72 27.63 3.15
N GLY A 227 -15.77 26.29 3.26
CA GLY A 227 -15.49 25.36 2.15
C GLY A 227 -16.70 24.65 1.51
N MET A 228 -17.95 24.93 1.91
CA MET A 228 -19.14 24.22 1.39
C MET A 228 -19.73 24.74 0.08
N GLY A 229 -19.00 25.54 -0.67
CA GLY A 229 -19.51 26.23 -1.85
C GLY A 229 -18.82 25.97 -3.17
N SER A 230 -18.48 24.75 -3.55
CA SER A 230 -18.25 24.42 -4.99
C SER A 230 -17.86 22.94 -5.22
N LEU A 231 -18.76 22.03 -4.98
CA LEU A 231 -18.71 20.76 -5.70
C LEU A 231 -19.69 20.88 -6.86
N SER A 232 -19.17 21.14 -8.04
CA SER A 232 -19.99 21.17 -9.26
C SER A 232 -20.41 19.75 -9.63
N LYS A 233 -21.61 19.62 -10.18
CA LYS A 233 -22.21 18.37 -10.67
C LYS A 233 -21.43 17.68 -11.81
N GLU A 234 -20.30 18.24 -12.23
CA GLU A 234 -19.49 17.75 -13.35
C GLU A 234 -18.28 16.90 -12.91
N GLU A 235 -18.07 16.69 -11.59
CA GLU A 235 -16.96 15.90 -11.05
C GLU A 235 -17.38 14.56 -10.41
N LEU A 236 -18.62 14.14 -10.66
CA LEU A 236 -19.12 12.80 -10.24
C LEU A 236 -18.99 11.77 -11.35
#